data_b612782aaa750cd11511102d3a8d9708
#
_entry.id   b612782aaa750cd11511102d3a8d9708
#
_cell.length_a   1.000
_cell.length_b   1.000
_cell.length_c   1.000
_cell.angle_alpha   90.00
_cell.angle_beta   90.00
_cell.angle_gamma   90.00
#
_symmetry.space_group_name_H-M   'P 1'
#
loop_
_entity.id
_entity.type
_entity.pdbx_description
1 polymer ?
#
loop_
_entity_poly.entity_id
_entity_poly.type
_entity_poly.pdbx_seq_one_letter_code
_entity_poly.pdbx_strand_id
1 'polypeptide(L)'
;MEQSEKTLDMIVNLCKNRGYVFPGSEIYGGLANSWDYGPLGVEFKNNVKKAWLKKFVQESPYNVGLDAAIIMNPQTWITTGHVAGFSDPLLDCRACKARHRADKLIGDEHPEVNVDAMSFDEMDQFIAAHEDIVCPVCGKHDFTPIRKFNLMFKTAIGVTEDSSSTCYLRPETAQGIFVNFANIQRTTRRKLPFGVCQVGKAFRNEITPGNFTFRTREFEQMECEFFCKPGTDLEWFAYWKDYCENWLLSLGIQKEHLRLRDHEPAELAFYSRATTDIEYAFPFTDWGELWGIADRTNYDLSRHQEASGKSLEYFDSETNEHYIPYV
;
A
#
# COMPACT_ATOMS: atom_id res chain seq x y z
N MET A 1 -29.91 -8.42 8.03
CA MET A 1 -28.79 -8.96 8.79
C MET A 1 -27.89 -7.80 9.15
N GLU A 2 -27.71 -7.56 10.43
CA GLU A 2 -26.74 -6.58 10.91
C GLU A 2 -25.32 -7.01 10.53
N GLN A 3 -24.37 -6.10 10.41
CA GLN A 3 -23.00 -6.41 9.99
C GLN A 3 -22.30 -7.35 10.98
N SER A 4 -22.63 -7.28 12.26
CA SER A 4 -22.16 -8.18 13.31
C SER A 4 -22.50 -9.67 13.09
N GLU A 5 -23.43 -9.97 12.18
CA GLU A 5 -23.81 -11.35 11.85
C GLU A 5 -23.07 -11.92 10.63
N LYS A 6 -22.31 -11.09 9.88
CA LYS A 6 -21.61 -11.50 8.65
C LYS A 6 -20.16 -11.86 8.97
N THR A 7 -19.86 -13.14 9.00
CA THR A 7 -18.49 -13.61 9.18
C THR A 7 -17.71 -13.58 7.86
N LEU A 8 -16.37 -13.51 7.93
CA LEU A 8 -15.50 -13.61 6.77
C LEU A 8 -15.77 -14.91 5.99
N ASP A 9 -15.94 -16.05 6.67
CA ASP A 9 -16.22 -17.34 6.03
C ASP A 9 -17.53 -17.34 5.23
N MET A 10 -18.57 -16.69 5.75
CA MET A 10 -19.83 -16.55 5.00
C MET A 10 -19.63 -15.76 3.70
N ILE A 11 -18.86 -14.69 3.74
CA ILE A 11 -18.53 -13.85 2.58
C ILE A 11 -17.70 -14.65 1.57
N VAL A 12 -16.64 -15.33 2.03
CA VAL A 12 -15.77 -16.16 1.18
C VAL A 12 -16.58 -17.26 0.48
N ASN A 13 -17.43 -17.97 1.22
CA ASN A 13 -18.27 -19.03 0.67
C ASN A 13 -19.28 -18.49 -0.36
N LEU A 14 -19.90 -17.34 -0.08
CA LEU A 14 -20.78 -16.68 -1.04
C LEU A 14 -20.03 -16.32 -2.32
N CYS A 15 -18.86 -15.71 -2.20
CA CYS A 15 -18.05 -15.27 -3.33
C CYS A 15 -17.60 -16.43 -4.21
N LYS A 16 -17.16 -17.56 -3.61
CA LYS A 16 -16.81 -18.79 -4.34
C LYS A 16 -18.01 -19.39 -5.06
N ASN A 17 -19.11 -19.58 -4.34
CA ASN A 17 -20.30 -20.23 -4.88
C ASN A 17 -20.98 -19.42 -5.98
N ARG A 18 -20.81 -18.10 -6.01
CA ARG A 18 -21.40 -17.20 -7.01
C ARG A 18 -20.44 -16.81 -8.13
N GLY A 19 -19.19 -17.31 -8.11
CA GLY A 19 -18.22 -17.02 -9.15
C GLY A 19 -17.68 -15.59 -9.11
N TYR A 20 -17.58 -14.99 -7.93
CA TYR A 20 -16.82 -13.75 -7.72
C TYR A 20 -15.33 -14.04 -7.67
N VAL A 21 -14.94 -15.10 -6.98
CA VAL A 21 -13.54 -15.51 -6.89
C VAL A 21 -13.42 -17.03 -6.89
N PHE A 22 -12.22 -17.49 -7.29
CA PHE A 22 -11.80 -18.89 -7.17
C PHE A 22 -10.42 -18.91 -6.51
N PRO A 23 -10.06 -19.98 -5.75
CA PRO A 23 -8.68 -20.18 -5.33
C PRO A 23 -7.75 -20.25 -6.53
N GLY A 24 -6.68 -19.45 -6.53
CA GLY A 24 -5.76 -19.39 -7.65
C GLY A 24 -5.08 -20.75 -7.89
N SER A 25 -5.13 -21.26 -9.11
CA SER A 25 -4.54 -22.56 -9.50
C SER A 25 -5.09 -23.75 -8.70
N GLU A 26 -6.37 -23.74 -8.37
CA GLU A 26 -7.02 -24.74 -7.48
C GLU A 26 -6.80 -26.19 -7.93
N ILE A 27 -6.79 -26.46 -9.24
CA ILE A 27 -6.58 -27.81 -9.78
C ILE A 27 -5.21 -28.43 -9.43
N TYR A 28 -4.26 -27.60 -9.01
CA TYR A 28 -2.92 -28.03 -8.54
C TYR A 28 -2.77 -27.90 -7.01
N GLY A 29 -3.87 -27.76 -6.28
CA GLY A 29 -3.87 -27.57 -4.82
C GLY A 29 -3.83 -26.12 -4.38
N GLY A 30 -3.83 -25.18 -5.31
CA GLY A 30 -3.84 -23.75 -5.02
C GLY A 30 -2.50 -23.17 -4.58
N LEU A 31 -2.51 -21.85 -4.36
CA LEU A 31 -1.42 -21.12 -3.73
C LEU A 31 -2.00 -20.32 -2.58
N ALA A 32 -1.35 -20.34 -1.41
CA ALA A 32 -1.85 -19.71 -0.19
C ALA A 32 -2.29 -18.25 -0.42
N ASN A 33 -3.57 -18.02 -0.13
CA ASN A 33 -4.25 -16.73 -0.28
C ASN A 33 -4.03 -16.04 -1.64
N SER A 34 -4.04 -16.82 -2.71
CA SER A 34 -4.06 -16.35 -4.10
C SER A 34 -5.46 -16.59 -4.68
N TRP A 35 -6.01 -15.58 -5.35
CA TRP A 35 -7.38 -15.59 -5.82
C TRP A 35 -7.47 -15.15 -7.27
N ASP A 36 -8.23 -15.92 -8.06
CA ASP A 36 -8.65 -15.54 -9.40
C ASP A 36 -10.02 -14.87 -9.32
N TYR A 37 -10.21 -13.74 -10.01
CA TYR A 37 -11.53 -13.12 -10.11
C TYR A 37 -12.36 -13.84 -11.18
N GLY A 38 -13.46 -14.45 -10.75
CA GLY A 38 -14.40 -15.11 -11.64
C GLY A 38 -15.28 -14.13 -12.43
N PRO A 39 -16.24 -14.61 -13.24
CA PRO A 39 -17.05 -13.76 -14.12
C PRO A 39 -17.76 -12.60 -13.41
N LEU A 40 -18.38 -12.84 -12.25
CA LEU A 40 -19.02 -11.76 -11.49
C LEU A 40 -18.00 -10.88 -10.78
N GLY A 41 -16.89 -11.46 -10.33
CA GLY A 41 -15.83 -10.72 -9.63
C GLY A 41 -15.12 -9.71 -10.53
N VAL A 42 -14.82 -10.10 -11.79
CA VAL A 42 -14.17 -9.19 -12.74
C VAL A 42 -15.10 -8.03 -13.12
N GLU A 43 -16.40 -8.26 -13.29
CA GLU A 43 -17.37 -7.20 -13.55
C GLU A 43 -17.48 -6.24 -12.36
N PHE A 44 -17.61 -6.78 -11.14
CA PHE A 44 -17.67 -5.97 -9.93
C PHE A 44 -16.41 -5.12 -9.75
N LYS A 45 -15.24 -5.74 -9.85
CA LYS A 45 -13.95 -5.05 -9.76
C LYS A 45 -13.80 -3.94 -10.82
N ASN A 46 -14.18 -4.23 -12.06
CA ASN A 46 -14.13 -3.23 -13.13
C ASN A 46 -15.11 -2.07 -12.88
N ASN A 47 -16.28 -2.32 -12.30
CA ASN A 47 -17.23 -1.27 -11.95
C ASN A 47 -16.66 -0.35 -10.87
N VAL A 48 -15.99 -0.89 -9.84
CA VAL A 48 -15.31 -0.08 -8.81
C VAL A 48 -14.21 0.79 -9.45
N LYS A 49 -13.35 0.18 -10.29
CA LYS A 49 -12.31 0.94 -11.00
C LYS A 49 -12.86 2.03 -11.91
N LYS A 50 -13.93 1.73 -12.66
CA LYS A 50 -14.62 2.72 -13.52
C LYS A 50 -15.21 3.88 -12.71
N ALA A 51 -15.83 3.58 -11.57
CA ALA A 51 -16.39 4.59 -10.69
C ALA A 51 -15.30 5.51 -10.14
N TRP A 52 -14.15 4.94 -9.74
CA TRP A 52 -13.01 5.70 -9.28
C TRP A 52 -12.41 6.57 -10.38
N LEU A 53 -12.10 6.00 -11.56
CA LEU A 53 -11.56 6.75 -12.71
C LEU A 53 -12.50 7.85 -13.15
N LYS A 54 -13.82 7.60 -13.13
CA LYS A 54 -14.80 8.64 -13.42
C LYS A 54 -14.68 9.79 -12.44
N LYS A 55 -14.69 9.50 -11.13
CA LYS A 55 -14.66 10.50 -10.07
C LYS A 55 -13.34 11.26 -10.00
N PHE A 56 -12.25 10.52 -9.98
CA PHE A 56 -10.91 11.08 -9.70
C PHE A 56 -10.21 11.63 -10.95
N VAL A 57 -10.57 11.18 -12.15
CA VAL A 57 -9.92 11.64 -13.40
C VAL A 57 -10.88 12.41 -14.28
N GLN A 58 -12.04 11.83 -14.62
CA GLN A 58 -12.91 12.42 -15.64
C GLN A 58 -13.72 13.62 -15.13
N GLU A 59 -14.18 13.59 -13.88
CA GLU A 59 -14.91 14.68 -13.23
C GLU A 59 -13.99 15.69 -12.55
N SER A 60 -12.74 15.35 -12.31
CA SER A 60 -11.78 16.25 -11.66
C SER A 60 -11.20 17.28 -12.64
N PRO A 61 -11.22 18.57 -12.29
CA PRO A 61 -10.53 19.58 -13.11
C PRO A 61 -9.00 19.52 -12.98
N TYR A 62 -8.50 18.81 -11.97
CA TYR A 62 -7.09 18.78 -11.62
C TYR A 62 -6.35 17.60 -12.21
N ASN A 63 -6.97 16.43 -12.26
CA ASN A 63 -6.25 15.17 -12.41
C ASN A 63 -6.15 14.70 -13.86
N VAL A 64 -5.10 13.93 -14.12
CA VAL A 64 -4.87 13.19 -15.37
C VAL A 64 -4.55 11.73 -15.07
N GLY A 65 -4.72 10.86 -16.06
CA GLY A 65 -4.40 9.44 -15.93
C GLY A 65 -2.97 9.12 -16.38
N LEU A 66 -2.40 8.08 -15.79
CA LEU A 66 -1.15 7.44 -16.17
C LEU A 66 -1.30 5.91 -16.10
N ASP A 67 -0.60 5.20 -16.95
CA ASP A 67 -0.37 3.75 -16.82
C ASP A 67 1.13 3.48 -16.99
N ALA A 68 1.85 3.44 -15.87
CA ALA A 68 3.29 3.19 -15.84
C ALA A 68 3.58 1.69 -15.90
N ALA A 69 4.74 1.33 -16.46
CA ALA A 69 5.18 -0.05 -16.53
C ALA A 69 5.37 -0.69 -15.13
N ILE A 70 5.05 -1.98 -15.03
CA ILE A 70 5.28 -2.77 -13.80
C ILE A 70 6.78 -2.96 -13.56
N ILE A 71 7.51 -3.34 -14.62
CA ILE A 71 8.97 -3.51 -14.58
C ILE A 71 9.60 -2.15 -14.87
N MET A 72 10.29 -1.61 -13.88
CA MET A 72 10.93 -0.32 -13.93
C MET A 72 12.44 -0.46 -13.76
N ASN A 73 13.19 0.59 -14.08
CA ASN A 73 14.64 0.61 -13.78
C ASN A 73 14.85 0.34 -12.29
N PRO A 74 15.71 -0.65 -11.93
CA PRO A 74 15.98 -0.99 -10.52
C PRO A 74 16.43 0.22 -9.68
N GLN A 75 17.08 1.21 -10.31
CA GLN A 75 17.49 2.43 -9.61
C GLN A 75 16.32 3.19 -8.96
N THR A 76 15.11 3.08 -9.52
CA THR A 76 13.90 3.64 -8.89
C THR A 76 13.74 3.13 -7.46
N TRP A 77 13.83 1.83 -7.28
CA TRP A 77 13.61 1.17 -5.98
C TRP A 77 14.80 1.30 -5.03
N ILE A 78 16.00 1.47 -5.55
CA ILE A 78 17.20 1.80 -4.77
C ILE A 78 17.07 3.22 -4.22
N THR A 79 16.70 4.17 -5.07
CA THR A 79 16.55 5.60 -4.73
C THR A 79 15.51 5.82 -3.65
N THR A 80 14.38 5.13 -3.72
CA THR A 80 13.28 5.24 -2.76
C THR A 80 13.50 4.43 -1.48
N GLY A 81 14.58 3.64 -1.41
CA GLY A 81 14.90 2.82 -0.24
C GLY A 81 14.16 1.48 -0.16
N HIS A 82 13.28 1.15 -1.10
CA HIS A 82 12.54 -0.12 -1.07
C HIS A 82 13.46 -1.35 -1.08
N VAL A 83 14.55 -1.31 -1.83
CA VAL A 83 15.50 -2.44 -1.87
C VAL A 83 16.17 -2.66 -0.52
N ALA A 84 16.45 -1.60 0.22
CA ALA A 84 17.16 -1.66 1.49
C ALA A 84 16.27 -1.82 2.72
N GLY A 85 15.08 -1.19 2.71
CA GLY A 85 14.26 -0.97 3.90
C GLY A 85 12.83 -1.50 3.84
N PHE A 86 12.31 -1.90 2.67
CA PHE A 86 10.96 -2.42 2.57
C PHE A 86 10.91 -3.88 3.05
N SER A 87 10.92 -4.06 4.36
CA SER A 87 11.06 -5.38 4.99
C SER A 87 10.21 -5.52 6.24
N ASP A 88 9.66 -6.73 6.43
CA ASP A 88 8.97 -7.14 7.63
C ASP A 88 9.91 -7.87 8.60
N PRO A 89 9.61 -7.82 9.92
CA PRO A 89 10.31 -8.59 10.94
C PRO A 89 9.88 -10.06 10.90
N LEU A 90 10.67 -10.91 10.26
CA LEU A 90 10.39 -12.34 10.10
C LEU A 90 11.03 -13.16 11.21
N LEU A 91 10.28 -14.05 11.84
CA LEU A 91 10.79 -15.12 12.70
C LEU A 91 10.14 -16.46 12.36
N ASP A 92 10.81 -17.55 12.70
CA ASP A 92 10.30 -18.91 12.54
C ASP A 92 10.05 -19.55 13.93
N CYS A 93 8.96 -20.25 14.08
CA CYS A 93 8.79 -21.16 15.22
C CYS A 93 9.72 -22.37 15.04
N ARG A 94 10.64 -22.62 15.98
CA ARG A 94 11.59 -23.75 15.88
C ARG A 94 10.89 -25.10 15.99
N ALA A 95 9.75 -25.14 16.69
CA ALA A 95 9.00 -26.38 16.92
C ALA A 95 8.22 -26.86 15.69
N CYS A 96 7.43 -26.01 15.05
CA CYS A 96 6.57 -26.38 13.91
C CYS A 96 7.01 -25.82 12.56
N LYS A 97 8.07 -25.01 12.54
CA LYS A 97 8.62 -24.36 11.33
C LYS A 97 7.66 -23.34 10.68
N ALA A 98 6.59 -22.96 11.37
CA ALA A 98 5.71 -21.89 10.90
C ALA A 98 6.43 -20.54 10.93
N ARG A 99 6.14 -19.70 9.94
CA ARG A 99 6.72 -18.37 9.79
C ARG A 99 5.71 -17.33 10.26
N HIS A 100 6.21 -16.35 10.99
CA HIS A 100 5.38 -15.29 11.57
C HIS A 100 6.05 -13.93 11.40
N ARG A 101 5.22 -12.89 11.40
CA ARG A 101 5.68 -11.51 11.58
C ARG A 101 5.74 -11.23 13.08
N ALA A 102 6.88 -10.75 13.54
CA ALA A 102 7.09 -10.46 14.96
C ALA A 102 6.17 -9.34 15.46
N ASP A 103 6.02 -8.28 14.67
CA ASP A 103 5.12 -7.17 14.96
C ASP A 103 3.66 -7.62 15.16
N LYS A 104 3.20 -8.59 14.37
CA LYS A 104 1.85 -9.15 14.52
C LYS A 104 1.71 -10.00 15.77
N LEU A 105 2.70 -10.86 16.06
CA LEU A 105 2.67 -11.67 17.28
C LEU A 105 2.63 -10.81 18.55
N ILE A 106 3.40 -9.70 18.56
CA ILE A 106 3.37 -8.77 19.69
C ILE A 106 2.03 -8.05 19.75
N GLY A 107 1.57 -7.45 18.65
CA GLY A 107 0.35 -6.65 18.64
C GLY A 107 -0.94 -7.46 18.91
N ASP A 108 -0.96 -8.74 18.56
CA ASP A 108 -2.12 -9.62 18.82
C ASP A 108 -2.26 -9.96 20.32
N GLU A 109 -1.12 -10.14 21.04
CA GLU A 109 -1.12 -10.47 22.47
C GLU A 109 -1.02 -9.22 23.37
N HIS A 110 -0.35 -8.15 22.88
CA HIS A 110 -0.10 -6.91 23.59
C HIS A 110 -0.57 -5.68 22.79
N PRO A 111 -1.88 -5.51 22.61
CA PRO A 111 -2.44 -4.40 21.79
C PRO A 111 -2.16 -3.00 22.36
N GLU A 112 -1.72 -2.90 23.63
CA GLU A 112 -1.30 -1.65 24.26
C GLU A 112 0.09 -1.19 23.84
N VAL A 113 0.88 -2.06 23.18
CA VAL A 113 2.25 -1.75 22.74
C VAL A 113 2.23 -1.14 21.35
N ASN A 114 2.86 0.02 21.21
CA ASN A 114 3.08 0.61 19.89
C ASN A 114 4.24 -0.10 19.17
N VAL A 115 3.91 -1.20 18.50
CA VAL A 115 4.89 -2.06 17.83
C VAL A 115 5.54 -1.36 16.63
N ASP A 116 4.84 -0.43 15.98
CA ASP A 116 5.34 0.30 14.80
C ASP A 116 6.50 1.24 15.15
N ALA A 117 6.61 1.65 16.42
CA ALA A 117 7.73 2.45 16.92
C ALA A 117 8.96 1.62 17.32
N MET A 118 8.86 0.28 17.36
CA MET A 118 9.93 -0.62 17.82
C MET A 118 10.90 -0.97 16.68
N SER A 119 12.19 -0.96 17.00
CA SER A 119 13.20 -1.61 16.15
C SER A 119 13.09 -3.14 16.20
N PHE A 120 13.66 -3.83 15.23
CA PHE A 120 13.67 -5.31 15.21
C PHE A 120 14.37 -5.92 16.41
N ASP A 121 15.43 -5.27 16.92
CA ASP A 121 16.14 -5.71 18.12
C ASP A 121 15.28 -5.54 19.38
N GLU A 122 14.51 -4.45 19.49
CA GLU A 122 13.55 -4.25 20.59
C GLU A 122 12.40 -5.27 20.54
N MET A 123 11.87 -5.57 19.35
CA MET A 123 10.87 -6.63 19.17
C MET A 123 11.41 -8.01 19.60
N ASP A 124 12.66 -8.32 19.25
CA ASP A 124 13.31 -9.60 19.62
C ASP A 124 13.45 -9.74 21.14
N GLN A 125 13.89 -8.66 21.80
CA GLN A 125 13.96 -8.60 23.26
C GLN A 125 12.59 -8.69 23.92
N PHE A 126 11.59 -8.01 23.35
CA PHE A 126 10.23 -8.05 23.86
C PHE A 126 9.65 -9.47 23.81
N ILE A 127 9.74 -10.14 22.66
CA ILE A 127 9.29 -11.53 22.51
C ILE A 127 10.02 -12.45 23.49
N ALA A 128 11.35 -12.30 23.64
CA ALA A 128 12.11 -13.13 24.57
C ALA A 128 11.73 -12.93 26.04
N ALA A 129 11.20 -11.75 26.41
CA ALA A 129 10.77 -11.42 27.78
C ALA A 129 9.31 -11.81 28.09
N HIS A 130 8.50 -12.13 27.07
CA HIS A 130 7.06 -12.39 27.20
C HIS A 130 6.73 -13.82 26.73
N GLU A 131 6.70 -14.77 27.68
CA GLU A 131 6.41 -16.19 27.42
C GLU A 131 4.96 -16.45 26.97
N ASP A 132 4.05 -15.51 27.17
CA ASP A 132 2.66 -15.51 26.70
C ASP A 132 2.55 -15.34 25.19
N ILE A 133 3.55 -14.73 24.54
CA ILE A 133 3.64 -14.68 23.07
C ILE A 133 3.99 -16.06 22.55
N VAL A 134 2.99 -16.79 22.08
CA VAL A 134 3.17 -18.16 21.60
C VAL A 134 2.89 -18.29 20.09
N CYS A 135 3.43 -19.34 19.50
CA CYS A 135 3.15 -19.66 18.10
C CYS A 135 1.66 -20.02 17.92
N PRO A 136 0.88 -19.28 17.12
CA PRO A 136 -0.55 -19.55 16.92
C PRO A 136 -0.84 -20.91 16.27
N VAL A 137 0.19 -21.57 15.67
CA VAL A 137 0.04 -22.88 15.04
C VAL A 137 0.22 -24.03 16.02
N CYS A 138 1.17 -23.93 16.96
CA CYS A 138 1.50 -25.05 17.85
C CYS A 138 1.52 -24.71 19.35
N GLY A 139 1.23 -23.45 19.72
CA GLY A 139 1.15 -23.00 21.11
C GLY A 139 2.48 -22.95 21.87
N LYS A 140 3.63 -23.03 21.20
CA LYS A 140 4.95 -23.00 21.84
C LYS A 140 5.60 -21.63 21.72
N HIS A 141 6.25 -21.21 22.81
CA HIS A 141 7.16 -20.06 22.81
C HIS A 141 8.58 -20.55 22.52
N ASP A 142 8.91 -20.74 21.23
CA ASP A 142 10.24 -21.19 20.78
C ASP A 142 10.50 -20.61 19.37
N PHE A 143 11.05 -19.42 19.36
CA PHE A 143 11.26 -18.66 18.11
C PHE A 143 12.75 -18.50 17.77
N THR A 144 13.00 -18.31 16.47
CA THR A 144 14.33 -17.85 16.00
C THR A 144 14.47 -16.36 16.26
N PRO A 145 15.69 -15.80 16.28
CA PRO A 145 15.87 -14.37 16.20
C PRO A 145 15.19 -13.76 14.98
N ILE A 146 14.75 -12.52 15.11
CA ILE A 146 14.13 -11.76 14.03
C ILE A 146 15.15 -11.48 12.92
N ARG A 147 14.72 -11.65 11.68
CA ARG A 147 15.50 -11.29 10.49
C ARG A 147 14.69 -10.42 9.55
N LYS A 148 15.37 -9.54 8.84
CA LYS A 148 14.74 -8.71 7.80
C LYS A 148 14.30 -9.59 6.64
N PHE A 149 13.04 -9.48 6.28
CA PHE A 149 12.49 -10.12 5.09
C PHE A 149 11.99 -9.05 4.13
N ASN A 150 12.75 -8.82 3.04
CA ASN A 150 12.37 -7.83 2.04
C ASN A 150 11.16 -8.29 1.23
N LEU A 151 10.15 -7.43 1.13
CA LEU A 151 8.88 -7.72 0.46
C LEU A 151 8.94 -7.56 -1.07
N MET A 152 10.07 -7.13 -1.63
CA MET A 152 10.22 -7.00 -3.08
C MET A 152 10.33 -8.36 -3.76
N PHE A 153 9.47 -8.64 -4.74
CA PHE A 153 9.69 -9.74 -5.66
C PHE A 153 10.84 -9.40 -6.61
N LYS A 154 11.86 -10.25 -6.64
CA LYS A 154 12.98 -10.17 -7.57
C LYS A 154 12.71 -11.04 -8.80
N THR A 155 13.15 -10.56 -9.95
CA THR A 155 13.21 -11.31 -11.20
C THR A 155 14.45 -10.89 -11.99
N ALA A 156 14.71 -11.53 -13.12
CA ALA A 156 15.83 -11.19 -14.00
C ALA A 156 15.31 -10.72 -15.37
N ILE A 157 16.02 -9.76 -15.97
CA ILE A 157 15.79 -9.32 -17.35
C ILE A 157 16.97 -9.81 -18.20
N GLY A 158 16.66 -10.46 -19.33
CA GLY A 158 17.67 -10.99 -20.25
C GLY A 158 17.92 -12.49 -20.10
N VAL A 159 19.00 -12.97 -20.71
CA VAL A 159 19.30 -14.40 -20.82
C VAL A 159 20.20 -14.94 -19.70
N THR A 160 20.80 -14.07 -18.93
CA THR A 160 21.68 -14.43 -17.79
C THR A 160 21.09 -13.93 -16.49
N GLU A 161 21.16 -14.77 -15.45
CA GLU A 161 20.73 -14.42 -14.10
C GLU A 161 21.93 -13.97 -13.27
N ASP A 162 22.35 -12.73 -13.44
CA ASP A 162 23.41 -12.10 -12.66
C ASP A 162 22.92 -10.83 -11.94
N SER A 163 23.79 -10.19 -11.18
CA SER A 163 23.44 -8.99 -10.42
C SER A 163 23.05 -7.81 -11.32
N SER A 164 23.54 -7.76 -12.56
CA SER A 164 23.25 -6.69 -13.53
C SER A 164 21.89 -6.87 -14.20
N SER A 165 21.38 -8.09 -14.23
CA SER A 165 20.07 -8.44 -14.80
C SER A 165 18.93 -8.36 -13.78
N THR A 166 19.24 -8.14 -12.50
CA THR A 166 18.22 -8.08 -11.43
C THR A 166 17.26 -6.94 -11.64
N CYS A 167 15.96 -7.23 -11.62
CA CYS A 167 14.89 -6.25 -11.54
C CYS A 167 13.83 -6.67 -10.52
N TYR A 168 12.83 -5.84 -10.34
CA TYR A 168 11.81 -6.04 -9.32
C TYR A 168 10.42 -5.84 -9.92
N LEU A 169 9.45 -6.62 -9.43
CA LEU A 169 8.04 -6.29 -9.61
C LEU A 169 7.71 -5.13 -8.67
N ARG A 170 7.05 -4.10 -9.16
CA ARG A 170 6.75 -2.90 -8.36
C ARG A 170 5.91 -3.24 -7.13
N PRO A 171 6.29 -2.79 -5.91
CA PRO A 171 5.51 -3.01 -4.69
C PRO A 171 4.41 -1.97 -4.49
N GLU A 172 4.41 -0.91 -5.33
CA GLU A 172 3.44 0.19 -5.33
C GLU A 172 3.39 0.87 -6.69
N THR A 173 2.32 1.58 -6.96
CA THR A 173 2.12 2.31 -8.22
C THR A 173 2.62 3.76 -8.15
N ALA A 174 2.84 4.33 -6.95
CA ALA A 174 3.23 5.73 -6.73
C ALA A 174 4.51 6.13 -7.46
N GLN A 175 5.56 5.31 -7.40
CA GLN A 175 6.86 5.67 -7.96
C GLN A 175 6.84 5.84 -9.49
N GLY A 176 5.95 5.11 -10.18
CA GLY A 176 5.70 5.33 -11.62
C GLY A 176 5.17 6.72 -11.92
N ILE A 177 4.43 7.32 -11.00
CA ILE A 177 3.93 8.69 -11.11
C ILE A 177 5.06 9.69 -10.90
N PHE A 178 5.85 9.55 -9.83
CA PHE A 178 6.92 10.48 -9.49
C PHE A 178 8.00 10.56 -10.58
N VAL A 179 8.46 9.43 -11.12
CA VAL A 179 9.47 9.42 -12.20
C VAL A 179 8.95 9.98 -13.51
N ASN A 180 7.64 10.07 -13.70
CA ASN A 180 6.99 10.66 -14.87
C ASN A 180 6.50 12.10 -14.66
N PHE A 181 6.70 12.70 -13.48
CA PHE A 181 6.21 14.05 -13.16
C PHE A 181 6.57 15.07 -14.26
N ALA A 182 7.84 15.20 -14.59
CA ALA A 182 8.29 16.17 -15.61
C ALA A 182 7.72 15.88 -17.01
N ASN A 183 7.56 14.59 -17.39
CA ASN A 183 6.95 14.21 -18.65
C ASN A 183 5.48 14.63 -18.72
N ILE A 184 4.73 14.37 -17.65
CA ILE A 184 3.31 14.70 -17.58
C ILE A 184 3.11 16.21 -17.56
N GLN A 185 3.83 16.93 -16.70
CA GLN A 185 3.74 18.38 -16.60
C GLN A 185 4.03 19.05 -17.98
N ARG A 186 5.12 18.62 -18.66
CA ARG A 186 5.52 19.13 -19.97
C ARG A 186 4.49 18.86 -21.07
N THR A 187 3.94 17.64 -21.12
CA THR A 187 3.03 17.22 -22.20
C THR A 187 1.62 17.72 -22.01
N THR A 188 1.14 17.81 -20.77
CA THR A 188 -0.20 18.31 -20.44
C THR A 188 -0.23 19.83 -20.26
N ARG A 189 0.93 20.46 -20.03
CA ARG A 189 1.08 21.89 -19.70
C ARG A 189 0.25 22.31 -18.48
N ARG A 190 0.02 21.39 -17.56
CA ARG A 190 -0.77 21.69 -16.37
C ARG A 190 -0.01 22.62 -15.43
N LYS A 191 -0.75 23.56 -14.85
CA LYS A 191 -0.29 24.37 -13.72
C LYS A 191 -0.63 23.64 -12.43
N LEU A 192 0.15 23.92 -11.38
CA LEU A 192 -0.20 23.47 -10.02
C LEU A 192 -1.46 24.19 -9.51
N PRO A 193 -2.33 23.53 -8.76
CA PRO A 193 -2.22 22.12 -8.40
C PRO A 193 -2.73 21.18 -9.50
N PHE A 194 -2.14 20.00 -9.61
CA PHE A 194 -2.68 18.92 -10.43
C PHE A 194 -2.32 17.54 -9.86
N GLY A 195 -3.15 16.56 -10.14
CA GLY A 195 -2.96 15.18 -9.73
C GLY A 195 -2.69 14.25 -10.91
N VAL A 196 -2.01 13.15 -10.62
CA VAL A 196 -1.81 12.04 -11.56
C VAL A 196 -2.36 10.78 -10.93
N CYS A 197 -3.28 10.14 -11.62
CA CYS A 197 -3.99 8.96 -11.15
C CYS A 197 -3.59 7.72 -11.93
N GLN A 198 -3.43 6.61 -11.24
CA GLN A 198 -3.11 5.33 -11.85
C GLN A 198 -3.92 4.22 -11.19
N VAL A 199 -4.39 3.28 -12.02
CA VAL A 199 -4.91 1.99 -11.56
C VAL A 199 -3.96 0.91 -12.10
N GLY A 200 -3.37 0.14 -11.22
CA GLY A 200 -2.39 -0.86 -11.67
C GLY A 200 -2.06 -1.92 -10.63
N LYS A 201 -1.49 -3.02 -11.10
CA LYS A 201 -1.02 -4.10 -10.24
C LYS A 201 0.23 -3.71 -9.49
N ALA A 202 0.30 -4.16 -8.23
CA ALA A 202 1.47 -4.12 -7.36
C ALA A 202 1.67 -5.51 -6.72
N PHE A 203 2.89 -5.75 -6.22
CA PHE A 203 3.33 -7.06 -5.78
C PHE A 203 4.14 -6.94 -4.50
N ARG A 204 3.71 -7.64 -3.45
CA ARG A 204 4.43 -7.71 -2.17
C ARG A 204 4.56 -9.15 -1.73
N ASN A 205 5.76 -9.62 -1.51
CA ASN A 205 6.03 -10.99 -1.07
C ASN A 205 5.68 -11.18 0.40
N GLU A 206 4.39 -11.04 0.72
CA GLU A 206 3.84 -11.11 2.07
C GLU A 206 4.24 -12.41 2.77
N ILE A 207 4.70 -12.31 4.02
CA ILE A 207 5.04 -13.47 4.87
C ILE A 207 3.75 -14.24 5.21
N THR A 208 2.73 -13.51 5.66
CA THR A 208 1.44 -14.05 6.10
C THR A 208 0.29 -13.44 5.30
N PRO A 209 0.12 -13.80 4.01
CA PRO A 209 -1.05 -13.38 3.27
C PRO A 209 -2.31 -14.00 3.89
N GLY A 210 -3.40 -13.24 3.94
CA GLY A 210 -4.59 -13.72 4.65
C GLY A 210 -5.79 -12.80 4.49
N ASN A 211 -6.84 -13.10 5.26
CA ASN A 211 -8.08 -12.33 5.29
C ASN A 211 -8.69 -12.15 3.89
N PHE A 212 -8.82 -13.27 3.15
CA PHE A 212 -9.39 -13.31 1.82
C PHE A 212 -8.63 -12.41 0.84
N THR A 213 -9.31 -11.47 0.16
CA THR A 213 -8.68 -10.54 -0.80
C THR A 213 -8.03 -9.33 -0.14
N PHE A 214 -8.07 -9.22 1.18
CA PHE A 214 -7.54 -8.06 1.90
C PHE A 214 -6.00 -7.99 1.87
N ARG A 215 -5.31 -9.13 2.08
CA ARG A 215 -3.84 -9.18 2.06
C ARG A 215 -3.36 -10.31 1.16
N THR A 216 -3.05 -9.97 -0.08
CA THR A 216 -2.57 -10.89 -1.11
C THR A 216 -1.18 -10.45 -1.59
N ARG A 217 -0.45 -11.35 -2.27
CA ARG A 217 0.88 -11.02 -2.83
C ARG A 217 0.82 -10.27 -4.14
N GLU A 218 -0.29 -10.39 -4.86
CA GLU A 218 -0.61 -9.65 -6.08
C GLU A 218 -1.94 -8.94 -5.89
N PHE A 219 -1.96 -7.63 -6.08
CA PHE A 219 -3.16 -6.80 -5.87
C PHE A 219 -3.19 -5.64 -6.85
N GLU A 220 -4.28 -4.90 -6.90
CA GLU A 220 -4.39 -3.66 -7.65
C GLU A 220 -4.53 -2.49 -6.69
N GLN A 221 -3.84 -1.38 -7.02
CA GLN A 221 -3.99 -0.09 -6.36
C GLN A 221 -4.69 0.89 -7.29
N MET A 222 -5.49 1.77 -6.70
CA MET A 222 -6.02 2.98 -7.34
C MET A 222 -5.38 4.15 -6.59
N GLU A 223 -4.41 4.80 -7.22
CA GLU A 223 -3.53 5.78 -6.58
C GLU A 223 -3.63 7.13 -7.28
N CYS A 224 -3.63 8.22 -6.51
CA CYS A 224 -3.60 9.59 -7.01
C CYS A 224 -2.54 10.38 -6.25
N GLU A 225 -1.47 10.78 -6.95
CA GLU A 225 -0.46 11.68 -6.41
C GLU A 225 -0.80 13.10 -6.84
N PHE A 226 -1.09 13.95 -5.87
CA PHE A 226 -1.55 15.31 -6.10
C PHE A 226 -0.46 16.32 -5.76
N PHE A 227 0.01 17.03 -6.79
CA PHE A 227 1.11 17.99 -6.70
C PHE A 227 0.57 19.39 -6.44
N CYS A 228 1.08 20.04 -5.40
CA CYS A 228 0.68 21.39 -5.01
C CYS A 228 1.87 22.31 -4.69
N LYS A 229 1.59 23.59 -4.55
CA LYS A 229 2.61 24.58 -4.13
C LYS A 229 2.99 24.32 -2.67
N PRO A 230 4.30 24.31 -2.32
CA PRO A 230 4.72 24.22 -0.93
C PRO A 230 4.03 25.27 -0.04
N GLY A 231 3.54 24.84 1.11
CA GLY A 231 2.77 25.67 2.04
C GLY A 231 1.25 25.65 1.83
N THR A 232 0.73 25.02 0.77
CA THR A 232 -0.71 24.77 0.56
C THR A 232 -1.09 23.30 0.81
N ASP A 233 -0.12 22.49 1.14
CA ASP A 233 -0.20 21.04 1.32
C ASP A 233 -1.27 20.63 2.34
N LEU A 234 -1.29 21.23 3.51
CA LEU A 234 -2.28 20.89 4.56
C LEU A 234 -3.73 21.27 4.19
N GLU A 235 -3.92 22.32 3.37
CA GLU A 235 -5.25 22.64 2.84
C GLU A 235 -5.73 21.57 1.86
N TRP A 236 -4.82 21.12 0.97
CA TRP A 236 -5.10 20.04 0.04
C TRP A 236 -5.26 18.69 0.74
N PHE A 237 -4.49 18.42 1.78
CA PHE A 237 -4.65 17.25 2.62
C PHE A 237 -6.07 17.18 3.23
N ALA A 238 -6.55 18.27 3.81
CA ALA A 238 -7.91 18.37 4.34
C ALA A 238 -8.96 18.16 3.24
N TYR A 239 -8.78 18.79 2.06
CA TYR A 239 -9.66 18.61 0.91
C TYR A 239 -9.76 17.14 0.49
N TRP A 240 -8.62 16.44 0.38
CA TRP A 240 -8.60 15.03 -0.05
C TRP A 240 -9.21 14.09 0.99
N LYS A 241 -9.08 14.35 2.28
CA LYS A 241 -9.77 13.60 3.35
C LYS A 241 -11.28 13.62 3.12
N ASP A 242 -11.84 14.79 2.97
CA ASP A 242 -13.28 14.96 2.75
C ASP A 242 -13.72 14.37 1.39
N TYR A 243 -12.93 14.57 0.34
CA TYR A 243 -13.24 14.10 -0.99
C TYR A 243 -13.29 12.58 -1.07
N CYS A 244 -12.31 11.88 -0.50
CA CYS A 244 -12.22 10.43 -0.48
C CYS A 244 -13.32 9.81 0.39
N GLU A 245 -13.57 10.34 1.59
CA GLU A 245 -14.65 9.86 2.45
C GLU A 245 -16.01 10.00 1.76
N ASN A 246 -16.31 11.17 1.20
CA ASN A 246 -17.57 11.42 0.49
C ASN A 246 -17.76 10.50 -0.72
N TRP A 247 -16.66 10.15 -1.42
CA TRP A 247 -16.76 9.20 -2.52
C TRP A 247 -17.13 7.79 -2.01
N LEU A 248 -16.55 7.31 -0.93
CA LEU A 248 -16.88 6.02 -0.32
C LEU A 248 -18.36 5.98 0.12
N LEU A 249 -18.84 7.05 0.76
CA LEU A 249 -20.25 7.18 1.15
C LEU A 249 -21.17 7.16 -0.09
N SER A 250 -20.75 7.77 -1.20
CA SER A 250 -21.52 7.79 -2.45
C SER A 250 -21.65 6.41 -3.11
N LEU A 251 -20.77 5.46 -2.78
CA LEU A 251 -20.86 4.06 -3.19
C LEU A 251 -21.82 3.23 -2.33
N GLY A 252 -22.40 3.83 -1.28
CA GLY A 252 -23.34 3.17 -0.37
C GLY A 252 -22.68 2.53 0.86
N ILE A 253 -21.41 2.82 1.11
CA ILE A 253 -20.76 2.44 2.39
C ILE A 253 -21.39 3.31 3.49
N GLN A 254 -21.79 2.68 4.58
CA GLN A 254 -22.46 3.36 5.69
C GLN A 254 -21.44 4.08 6.55
N LYS A 255 -21.78 5.30 7.00
CA LYS A 255 -20.86 6.16 7.77
C LYS A 255 -20.40 5.52 9.08
N GLU A 256 -21.27 4.78 9.74
CA GLU A 256 -20.97 4.07 10.98
C GLU A 256 -19.93 2.96 10.84
N HIS A 257 -19.63 2.54 9.62
CA HIS A 257 -18.59 1.56 9.31
C HIS A 257 -17.29 2.18 8.81
N LEU A 258 -17.22 3.52 8.73
CA LEU A 258 -16.03 4.27 8.36
C LEU A 258 -15.60 5.16 9.52
N ARG A 259 -14.29 5.27 9.70
CA ARG A 259 -13.69 6.33 10.53
C ARG A 259 -12.43 6.89 9.88
N LEU A 260 -12.15 8.14 10.16
CA LEU A 260 -10.88 8.77 9.85
C LEU A 260 -9.96 8.62 11.07
N ARG A 261 -8.75 8.09 10.87
CA ARG A 261 -7.72 7.97 11.90
C ARG A 261 -6.50 8.76 11.48
N ASP A 262 -6.27 9.88 12.10
CA ASP A 262 -5.05 10.63 11.91
C ASP A 262 -3.90 9.92 12.66
N HIS A 263 -2.74 9.80 12.01
CA HIS A 263 -1.56 9.20 12.61
C HIS A 263 -0.93 10.14 13.64
N GLU A 264 -0.53 9.58 14.78
CA GLU A 264 0.26 10.30 15.77
C GLU A 264 1.66 10.59 15.22
N PRO A 265 2.35 11.64 15.70
CA PRO A 265 3.68 12.00 15.20
C PRO A 265 4.71 10.85 15.23
N ALA A 266 4.59 9.92 16.18
CA ALA A 266 5.47 8.76 16.29
C ALA A 266 5.18 7.64 15.27
N GLU A 267 4.00 7.64 14.66
CA GLU A 267 3.57 6.68 13.64
C GLU A 267 3.86 7.15 12.21
N LEU A 268 4.15 8.44 12.04
CA LEU A 268 4.37 9.02 10.71
C LEU A 268 5.59 8.38 10.03
N ALA A 269 5.40 7.99 8.79
CA ALA A 269 6.52 7.60 7.94
C ALA A 269 7.51 8.79 7.81
N PHE A 270 8.78 8.48 7.69
CA PHE A 270 9.87 9.48 7.65
C PHE A 270 9.74 10.53 6.52
N TYR A 271 8.93 10.24 5.51
CA TYR A 271 8.65 11.12 4.38
C TYR A 271 7.34 11.90 4.55
N SER A 272 6.55 11.60 5.56
CA SER A 272 5.20 12.15 5.72
C SER A 272 5.18 13.24 6.80
N ARG A 273 4.49 14.34 6.50
CA ARG A 273 4.16 15.41 7.44
C ARG A 273 2.85 15.18 8.16
N ALA A 274 1.91 14.54 7.49
CA ALA A 274 0.60 14.16 7.99
C ALA A 274 0.09 12.92 7.24
N THR A 275 -0.57 12.02 7.95
CA THR A 275 -1.21 10.83 7.37
C THR A 275 -2.54 10.60 8.05
N THR A 276 -3.55 10.25 7.25
CA THR A 276 -4.86 9.82 7.73
C THR A 276 -5.24 8.55 7.02
N ASP A 277 -5.64 7.54 7.78
CA ASP A 277 -6.29 6.36 7.23
C ASP A 277 -7.81 6.54 7.26
N ILE A 278 -8.47 6.18 6.18
CA ILE A 278 -9.89 5.88 6.20
C ILE A 278 -9.99 4.40 6.52
N GLU A 279 -10.43 4.08 7.72
CA GLU A 279 -10.59 2.72 8.17
C GLU A 279 -12.02 2.24 8.02
N TYR A 280 -12.18 0.95 7.80
CA TYR A 280 -13.46 0.27 7.67
C TYR A 280 -13.59 -0.84 8.72
N ALA A 281 -14.80 -1.01 9.25
CA ALA A 281 -15.14 -2.11 10.15
C ALA A 281 -15.29 -3.42 9.35
N PHE A 282 -14.19 -4.16 9.20
CA PHE A 282 -14.19 -5.44 8.47
C PHE A 282 -14.72 -6.59 9.34
N PRO A 283 -15.23 -7.67 8.74
CA PRO A 283 -15.74 -8.83 9.50
C PRO A 283 -14.65 -9.66 10.20
N PHE A 284 -13.37 -9.31 10.04
CA PHE A 284 -12.21 -9.99 10.63
C PHE A 284 -11.36 -9.08 11.55
N THR A 285 -11.68 -7.81 11.62
CA THR A 285 -11.07 -6.85 12.54
C THR A 285 -12.04 -5.70 12.78
N ASP A 286 -12.01 -5.12 13.97
CA ASP A 286 -12.88 -4.00 14.31
C ASP A 286 -12.68 -2.80 13.36
N TRP A 287 -11.40 -2.49 13.09
CA TRP A 287 -11.01 -1.44 12.16
C TRP A 287 -9.79 -1.86 11.36
N GLY A 288 -9.82 -1.64 10.07
CA GLY A 288 -8.70 -1.88 9.17
C GLY A 288 -8.60 -0.80 8.11
N GLU A 289 -7.40 -0.50 7.70
CA GLU A 289 -7.12 0.49 6.66
C GLU A 289 -7.79 0.08 5.34
N LEU A 290 -8.65 0.96 4.84
CA LEU A 290 -9.26 0.86 3.53
C LEU A 290 -8.58 1.80 2.53
N TRP A 291 -8.11 2.97 3.00
CA TRP A 291 -7.51 4.01 2.17
C TRP A 291 -6.58 4.88 3.00
N GLY A 292 -5.34 5.07 2.56
CA GLY A 292 -4.38 6.00 3.15
C GLY A 292 -4.32 7.32 2.38
N ILE A 293 -4.23 8.43 3.10
CA ILE A 293 -4.00 9.77 2.56
C ILE A 293 -2.80 10.36 3.29
N ALA A 294 -1.76 10.77 2.56
CA ALA A 294 -0.54 11.28 3.17
C ALA A 294 -0.05 12.56 2.50
N ASP A 295 0.34 13.52 3.32
CA ASP A 295 1.17 14.65 2.89
C ASP A 295 2.64 14.19 2.92
N ARG A 296 3.21 13.96 1.74
CA ARG A 296 4.56 13.42 1.54
C ARG A 296 5.60 14.53 1.36
N THR A 297 5.21 15.79 1.49
CA THR A 297 6.05 16.95 1.19
C THR A 297 6.67 16.87 -0.21
N ASN A 298 7.92 17.28 -0.40
CA ASN A 298 8.65 17.12 -1.66
C ASN A 298 9.58 15.90 -1.67
N TYR A 299 9.42 14.98 -0.73
CA TYR A 299 10.38 13.92 -0.48
C TYR A 299 10.70 13.10 -1.73
N ASP A 300 9.70 12.49 -2.36
CA ASP A 300 9.90 11.58 -3.49
C ASP A 300 10.53 12.28 -4.69
N LEU A 301 10.02 13.45 -5.08
CA LEU A 301 10.59 14.23 -6.19
C LEU A 301 12.03 14.65 -5.91
N SER A 302 12.33 15.09 -4.68
CA SER A 302 13.68 15.46 -4.27
C SER A 302 14.65 14.29 -4.36
N ARG A 303 14.25 13.10 -3.87
CA ARG A 303 15.06 11.88 -3.94
C ARG A 303 15.35 11.46 -5.38
N HIS A 304 14.33 11.49 -6.25
CA HIS A 304 14.53 11.17 -7.66
C HIS A 304 15.36 12.21 -8.40
N GLN A 305 15.19 13.50 -8.09
CA GLN A 305 16.03 14.56 -8.65
C GLN A 305 17.49 14.38 -8.26
N GLU A 306 17.77 14.17 -6.98
CA GLU A 306 19.12 13.95 -6.47
C GLU A 306 19.80 12.74 -7.11
N ALA A 307 19.11 11.60 -7.14
CA ALA A 307 19.69 10.36 -7.66
C ALA A 307 19.87 10.36 -9.18
N SER A 308 19.01 11.03 -9.92
CA SER A 308 19.04 11.05 -11.39
C SER A 308 19.84 12.22 -11.96
N GLY A 309 20.04 13.29 -11.20
CA GLY A 309 20.58 14.57 -11.67
C GLY A 309 19.65 15.30 -12.67
N LYS A 310 18.36 14.90 -12.74
CA LYS A 310 17.36 15.55 -13.61
C LYS A 310 16.45 16.41 -12.78
N SER A 311 16.24 17.67 -13.19
CA SER A 311 15.33 18.57 -12.49
C SER A 311 13.89 18.04 -12.53
N LEU A 312 13.28 18.00 -11.35
CA LEU A 312 11.85 17.75 -11.14
C LEU A 312 11.18 19.00 -10.53
N GLU A 313 11.81 20.15 -10.68
CA GLU A 313 11.24 21.43 -10.27
C GLU A 313 10.09 21.85 -11.20
N TYR A 314 9.12 22.51 -10.60
CA TYR A 314 8.07 23.21 -11.30
C TYR A 314 8.47 24.69 -11.46
N PHE A 315 8.30 25.24 -12.67
CA PHE A 315 8.43 26.66 -12.92
C PHE A 315 7.06 27.33 -12.80
N ASP A 316 6.90 28.17 -11.80
CA ASP A 316 5.72 29.00 -11.60
C ASP A 316 5.84 30.30 -12.41
N SER A 317 5.14 30.37 -13.52
CA SER A 317 5.16 31.55 -14.42
C SER A 317 4.47 32.79 -13.84
N GLU A 318 3.71 32.65 -12.73
CA GLU A 318 3.04 33.77 -12.07
C GLU A 318 3.95 34.48 -11.09
N THR A 319 4.80 33.71 -10.38
CA THR A 319 5.78 34.24 -9.41
C THR A 319 7.19 34.32 -9.95
N ASN A 320 7.45 33.68 -11.11
CA ASN A 320 8.77 33.50 -11.72
C ASN A 320 9.77 32.75 -10.81
N GLU A 321 9.23 31.78 -10.05
CA GLU A 321 9.98 30.96 -9.11
C GLU A 321 10.11 29.51 -9.59
N HIS A 322 11.18 28.86 -9.16
CA HIS A 322 11.36 27.40 -9.31
C HIS A 322 11.29 26.73 -7.94
N TYR A 323 10.53 25.67 -7.82
CA TYR A 323 10.46 24.87 -6.61
C TYR A 323 10.04 23.43 -6.90
N ILE A 324 10.42 22.51 -6.02
CA ILE A 324 9.92 21.13 -6.06
C ILE A 324 8.54 21.12 -5.42
N PRO A 325 7.50 20.67 -6.12
CA PRO A 325 6.14 20.58 -5.55
C PRO A 325 6.05 19.69 -4.32
N TYR A 326 5.10 19.99 -3.46
CA TYR A 326 4.65 19.06 -2.40
C TYR A 326 3.59 18.12 -2.96
N VAL A 327 3.52 16.95 -2.34
CA VAL A 327 2.65 15.86 -2.80
C VAL A 327 1.76 15.39 -1.66
#